data_3aa91e84caba403ea621ed24df1e31b2
#
_entry.id   3aa91e84caba403ea621ed24df1e31b2
#
_cell.length_a   1.000
_cell.length_b   1.000
_cell.length_c   1.000
_cell.angle_alpha   90.00
_cell.angle_beta   90.00
_cell.angle_gamma   90.00
#
_symmetry.space_group_name_H-M   'P 1'
#
loop_
_entity.id
_entity.type
_entity.pdbx_description
1 polymer ?
#
loop_
_entity_poly.entity_id
_entity_poly.type
_entity_poly.pdbx_seq_one_letter_code
_entity_poly.pdbx_strand_id
1 'polypeptide(L)'
;MRPVKHIGVMFLAMLLPVASMSHQEPAGASTWTAIDWPYPRDGWPAGHAFRCAPSSCGAPAVLTLRVKLGMCNCDTGVRDDLEVDGLSDVDLISSTFVPLAPGTLFQAGALRGRMREYEAVIDGARKRLVGVVLSRGCDVVAASLVTPDRDRRDWTGDFTRLLQNLP
;
A
#
# COMPACT_ATOMS: atom_id res chain seq x y z
N MET A 1 -65.10 -59.40 -20.49
CA MET A 1 -64.35 -58.11 -20.64
C MET A 1 -64.01 -57.62 -19.28
N ARG A 2 -62.72 -57.65 -18.89
CA ARG A 2 -62.23 -57.19 -17.58
C ARG A 2 -61.47 -55.91 -17.78
N PRO A 3 -61.67 -54.85 -16.98
CA PRO A 3 -60.87 -53.58 -17.13
C PRO A 3 -59.52 -53.76 -16.40
N VAL A 4 -58.46 -53.34 -17.11
CA VAL A 4 -57.11 -53.26 -16.64
C VAL A 4 -56.97 -51.96 -15.82
N LYS A 5 -56.60 -52.11 -14.54
CA LYS A 5 -56.24 -50.95 -13.66
C LYS A 5 -54.77 -50.50 -13.92
N HIS A 6 -54.62 -49.33 -14.39
CA HIS A 6 -53.26 -48.64 -14.47
C HIS A 6 -52.87 -48.11 -13.09
N ILE A 7 -51.83 -48.71 -12.52
CA ILE A 7 -51.17 -48.15 -11.31
C ILE A 7 -50.17 -47.13 -11.76
N GLY A 8 -50.48 -45.85 -11.50
CA GLY A 8 -49.54 -44.73 -11.71
C GLY A 8 -48.48 -44.70 -10.61
N VAL A 9 -47.23 -44.92 -10.97
CA VAL A 9 -46.08 -44.75 -10.06
C VAL A 9 -45.71 -43.27 -10.07
N MET A 10 -45.93 -42.64 -8.94
CA MET A 10 -45.60 -41.25 -8.70
C MET A 10 -44.14 -41.16 -8.24
N PHE A 11 -43.23 -40.74 -9.13
CA PHE A 11 -41.84 -40.47 -8.77
C PHE A 11 -41.76 -39.15 -8.03
N LEU A 12 -41.54 -39.19 -6.73
CA LEU A 12 -41.25 -38.03 -5.89
C LEU A 12 -39.77 -37.66 -6.06
N ALA A 13 -39.48 -36.68 -6.88
CA ALA A 13 -38.13 -36.16 -7.05
C ALA A 13 -37.73 -35.32 -5.80
N MET A 14 -36.91 -35.88 -4.94
CA MET A 14 -36.26 -35.15 -3.85
C MET A 14 -35.21 -34.18 -4.42
N LEU A 15 -35.54 -32.92 -4.48
CA LEU A 15 -34.60 -31.84 -4.71
C LEU A 15 -33.78 -31.61 -3.43
N LEU A 16 -32.55 -32.10 -3.40
CA LEU A 16 -31.58 -31.79 -2.35
C LEU A 16 -31.08 -30.35 -2.60
N PRO A 17 -31.09 -29.46 -1.59
CA PRO A 17 -30.50 -28.14 -1.73
C PRO A 17 -28.98 -28.31 -1.80
N VAL A 18 -28.38 -27.87 -2.92
CA VAL A 18 -26.93 -27.70 -3.05
C VAL A 18 -26.56 -26.52 -2.16
N ALA A 19 -26.02 -26.78 -0.98
CA ALA A 19 -25.44 -25.77 -0.13
C ALA A 19 -24.20 -25.17 -0.86
N SER A 20 -24.36 -23.98 -1.42
CA SER A 20 -23.25 -23.20 -1.92
C SER A 20 -22.33 -22.88 -0.74
N MET A 21 -21.22 -23.60 -0.59
CA MET A 21 -20.12 -23.21 0.29
C MET A 21 -19.53 -21.93 -0.25
N SER A 22 -20.01 -20.80 0.29
CA SER A 22 -19.32 -19.52 0.15
C SER A 22 -17.95 -19.71 0.78
N HIS A 23 -16.90 -19.80 -0.05
CA HIS A 23 -15.52 -19.64 0.41
C HIS A 23 -15.41 -18.22 0.92
N GLN A 24 -15.61 -18.03 2.22
CA GLN A 24 -15.26 -16.83 2.93
C GLN A 24 -13.73 -16.80 2.95
N GLU A 25 -13.12 -16.01 2.04
CA GLU A 25 -11.70 -15.69 2.15
C GLU A 25 -11.45 -15.18 3.57
N PRO A 26 -10.44 -15.74 4.28
CA PRO A 26 -10.13 -15.26 5.62
C PRO A 26 -9.84 -13.77 5.52
N ALA A 27 -10.54 -12.97 6.33
CA ALA A 27 -10.36 -11.53 6.41
C ALA A 27 -8.86 -11.22 6.56
N GLY A 28 -8.25 -10.77 5.46
CA GLY A 28 -6.97 -10.19 5.26
C GLY A 28 -5.88 -10.48 6.28
N ALA A 29 -5.16 -11.56 6.14
CA ALA A 29 -3.78 -11.57 6.58
C ALA A 29 -3.09 -10.42 5.82
N SER A 30 -2.59 -9.42 6.56
CA SER A 30 -1.87 -8.30 5.97
C SER A 30 -0.74 -8.85 5.11
N THR A 31 -0.70 -8.50 3.82
CA THR A 31 0.39 -8.89 2.91
C THR A 31 1.72 -8.24 3.33
N TRP A 32 1.67 -7.30 4.26
CA TRP A 32 2.79 -6.54 4.81
C TRP A 32 3.18 -7.05 6.20
N THR A 33 4.45 -7.39 6.37
CA THR A 33 5.04 -7.80 7.65
C THR A 33 5.83 -6.64 8.21
N ALA A 34 5.60 -6.27 9.47
CA ALA A 34 6.38 -5.26 10.16
C ALA A 34 7.84 -5.73 10.30
N ILE A 35 8.78 -4.82 10.09
CA ILE A 35 10.21 -5.02 10.26
C ILE A 35 10.81 -3.86 11.06
N ASP A 36 12.03 -4.02 11.56
CA ASP A 36 12.79 -2.92 12.14
C ASP A 36 13.06 -1.85 11.09
N TRP A 37 13.21 -0.59 11.56
CA TRP A 37 13.55 0.54 10.70
C TRP A 37 14.87 0.28 9.96
N PRO A 38 14.88 0.20 8.62
CA PRO A 38 16.04 -0.31 7.88
C PRO A 38 17.08 0.75 7.53
N TYR A 39 16.85 2.03 7.86
CA TYR A 39 17.70 3.13 7.44
C TYR A 39 18.49 3.74 8.60
N PRO A 40 19.58 4.51 8.31
CA PRO A 40 20.34 5.20 9.33
C PRO A 40 19.48 6.16 10.17
N ARG A 41 20.00 6.57 11.31
CA ARG A 41 19.41 7.65 12.13
C ARG A 41 19.77 9.00 11.54
N ASP A 42 18.79 9.88 11.40
CA ASP A 42 18.93 11.24 10.81
C ASP A 42 18.45 12.35 11.74
N GLY A 43 18.30 12.07 13.03
CA GLY A 43 17.79 13.00 14.03
C GLY A 43 16.28 12.94 14.22
N TRP A 44 15.51 12.33 13.31
CA TRP A 44 14.10 12.07 13.49
C TRP A 44 13.86 10.72 14.19
N PRO A 45 12.75 10.56 14.92
CA PRO A 45 12.35 9.27 15.41
C PRO A 45 12.22 8.24 14.27
N ALA A 46 12.65 7.02 14.51
CA ALA A 46 12.36 5.92 13.61
C ALA A 46 10.85 5.77 13.48
N GLY A 47 10.38 5.55 12.26
CA GLY A 47 8.99 5.30 11.98
C GLY A 47 8.65 3.81 11.98
N HIS A 48 7.60 3.49 11.26
CA HIS A 48 7.19 2.12 10.99
C HIS A 48 7.76 1.66 9.65
N ALA A 49 8.20 0.42 9.58
CA ALA A 49 8.68 -0.19 8.35
C ALA A 49 7.98 -1.53 8.11
N PHE A 50 7.68 -1.82 6.87
CA PHE A 50 6.97 -3.02 6.46
C PHE A 50 7.64 -3.62 5.22
N ARG A 51 7.64 -4.95 5.16
CA ARG A 51 8.11 -5.70 3.99
C ARG A 51 6.98 -6.51 3.40
N CYS A 52 6.89 -6.51 2.09
CA CYS A 52 6.06 -7.43 1.35
C CYS A 52 6.92 -8.43 0.57
N ALA A 53 6.62 -9.71 0.74
CA ALA A 53 7.32 -10.78 0.02
C ALA A 53 6.83 -10.86 -1.44
N PRO A 54 7.69 -11.34 -2.38
CA PRO A 54 7.31 -11.52 -3.78
C PRO A 54 6.09 -12.42 -3.98
N SER A 55 5.93 -13.44 -3.14
CA SER A 55 4.78 -14.35 -3.17
C SER A 55 3.44 -13.67 -2.91
N SER A 56 3.44 -12.56 -2.16
CA SER A 56 2.23 -11.82 -1.79
C SER A 56 2.02 -10.55 -2.62
N CYS A 57 3.11 -9.90 -3.03
CA CYS A 57 3.07 -8.63 -3.74
C CYS A 57 3.53 -8.71 -5.21
N GLY A 58 3.91 -9.90 -5.71
CA GLY A 58 4.46 -10.08 -7.05
C GLY A 58 5.91 -9.61 -7.19
N ALA A 59 6.37 -8.70 -6.34
CA ALA A 59 7.73 -8.20 -6.24
C ALA A 59 8.08 -7.91 -4.78
N PRO A 60 9.37 -7.98 -4.38
CA PRO A 60 9.78 -7.57 -3.04
C PRO A 60 9.59 -6.07 -2.90
N ALA A 61 8.96 -5.65 -1.81
CA ALA A 61 8.73 -4.24 -1.52
C ALA A 61 9.05 -3.92 -0.05
N VAL A 62 9.59 -2.74 0.20
CA VAL A 62 9.78 -2.18 1.54
C VAL A 62 9.08 -0.83 1.58
N LEU A 63 8.15 -0.68 2.51
CA LEU A 63 7.43 0.56 2.75
C LEU A 63 7.79 1.07 4.14
N THR A 64 8.16 2.35 4.22
CA THR A 64 8.42 3.04 5.48
C THR A 64 7.51 4.24 5.61
N LEU A 65 7.17 4.58 6.84
CA LEU A 65 6.35 5.76 7.13
C LEU A 65 6.68 6.29 8.53
N ARG A 66 6.73 7.61 8.67
CA ARG A 66 6.95 8.29 9.94
C ARG A 66 6.36 9.70 9.97
N VAL A 67 6.21 10.23 11.16
CA VAL A 67 5.78 11.62 11.37
C VAL A 67 6.99 12.50 11.63
N LYS A 68 7.07 13.62 10.94
CA LYS A 68 8.04 14.70 11.18
C LYS A 68 7.29 15.90 11.73
N LEU A 69 7.51 16.22 13.00
CA LEU A 69 6.77 17.26 13.71
C LEU A 69 7.20 18.66 13.24
N GLY A 70 6.21 19.55 13.04
CA GLY A 70 6.46 20.96 12.70
C GLY A 70 7.05 21.17 11.32
N MET A 71 7.04 20.18 10.42
CA MET A 71 7.69 20.26 9.10
C MET A 71 6.72 20.63 7.98
N CYS A 72 5.49 20.96 8.29
CA CYS A 72 4.49 21.38 7.31
C CYS A 72 4.00 22.80 7.58
N ASN A 73 3.73 23.54 6.52
CA ASN A 73 2.99 24.79 6.68
C ASN A 73 1.56 24.48 7.09
N CYS A 74 1.13 24.99 8.26
CA CYS A 74 -0.17 24.68 8.85
C CYS A 74 -1.36 25.08 7.96
N ASP A 75 -1.20 26.14 7.16
CA ASP A 75 -2.27 26.73 6.35
C ASP A 75 -2.33 26.15 4.94
N THR A 76 -1.17 25.95 4.32
CA THR A 76 -1.07 25.55 2.91
C THR A 76 -0.83 24.05 2.73
N GLY A 77 -0.34 23.37 3.75
CA GLY A 77 0.06 21.97 3.63
C GLY A 77 1.24 21.77 2.67
N VAL A 78 1.35 20.58 2.11
CA VAL A 78 2.35 20.21 1.09
C VAL A 78 1.89 20.69 -0.29
N ARG A 79 2.67 21.56 -0.93
CA ARG A 79 2.28 22.29 -2.14
C ARG A 79 2.93 21.81 -3.42
N ASP A 80 4.21 21.47 -3.36
CA ASP A 80 5.02 21.28 -4.56
C ASP A 80 5.98 20.07 -4.44
N ASP A 81 6.68 19.81 -5.52
CA ASP A 81 7.59 18.67 -5.64
C ASP A 81 8.88 18.85 -4.83
N LEU A 82 9.32 20.09 -4.59
CA LEU A 82 10.51 20.36 -3.76
C LEU A 82 10.24 19.98 -2.30
N GLU A 83 9.01 20.19 -1.83
CA GLU A 83 8.60 19.73 -0.50
C GLU A 83 8.58 18.20 -0.43
N VAL A 84 8.17 17.49 -1.50
CA VAL A 84 8.26 16.03 -1.54
C VAL A 84 9.72 15.57 -1.53
N ASP A 85 10.57 16.18 -2.35
CA ASP A 85 11.99 15.83 -2.44
C ASP A 85 12.73 16.05 -1.11
N GLY A 86 12.37 17.09 -0.35
CA GLY A 86 13.03 17.45 0.91
C GLY A 86 12.42 16.85 2.18
N LEU A 87 11.15 16.43 2.14
CA LEU A 87 10.42 15.95 3.33
C LEU A 87 10.14 14.45 3.32
N SER A 88 10.06 13.82 2.15
CA SER A 88 10.08 12.36 2.06
C SER A 88 11.48 11.84 2.43
N ASP A 89 11.59 10.57 2.72
CA ASP A 89 12.87 9.97 3.13
C ASP A 89 13.68 9.47 1.93
N VAL A 90 13.51 10.03 0.74
CA VAL A 90 14.20 9.56 -0.46
C VAL A 90 15.71 9.75 -0.39
N ASP A 91 16.17 10.86 0.18
CA ASP A 91 17.59 11.17 0.39
C ASP A 91 18.24 10.29 1.47
N LEU A 92 17.48 9.89 2.48
CA LEU A 92 17.90 8.93 3.50
C LEU A 92 18.07 7.51 2.94
N ILE A 93 17.23 7.15 1.98
CA ILE A 93 17.19 5.83 1.35
C ILE A 93 18.28 5.68 0.29
N SER A 94 18.52 6.73 -0.48
CA SER A 94 19.52 6.76 -1.54
C SER A 94 20.12 8.12 -1.70
N SER A 95 21.47 8.20 -1.73
CA SER A 95 22.18 9.44 -2.09
C SER A 95 22.13 9.73 -3.60
N THR A 96 21.63 8.81 -4.41
CA THR A 96 21.56 8.96 -5.87
C THR A 96 20.15 8.61 -6.32
N PHE A 97 19.35 9.61 -6.59
CA PHE A 97 18.00 9.46 -7.12
C PHE A 97 17.68 10.54 -8.15
N VAL A 98 16.81 10.21 -9.10
CA VAL A 98 16.33 11.11 -10.15
C VAL A 98 14.81 10.99 -10.25
N PRO A 99 14.06 12.10 -10.20
CA PRO A 99 12.62 12.07 -10.43
C PRO A 99 12.29 11.53 -11.82
N LEU A 100 11.31 10.64 -11.89
CA LEU A 100 10.84 10.06 -13.16
C LEU A 100 9.80 10.95 -13.85
N ALA A 101 9.04 11.73 -13.06
CA ALA A 101 7.99 12.63 -13.54
C ALA A 101 7.69 13.71 -12.49
N PRO A 102 6.94 14.75 -12.85
CA PRO A 102 6.32 15.63 -11.87
C PRO A 102 5.46 14.85 -10.89
N GLY A 103 5.48 15.27 -9.63
CA GLY A 103 4.65 14.66 -8.59
C GLY A 103 3.16 14.88 -8.81
N THR A 104 2.35 14.01 -8.24
CA THR A 104 0.89 14.05 -8.32
C THR A 104 0.27 14.31 -6.95
N LEU A 105 -0.93 14.86 -6.92
CA LEU A 105 -1.71 14.97 -5.70
C LEU A 105 -2.05 13.58 -5.18
N PHE A 106 -1.91 13.41 -3.88
CA PHE A 106 -2.23 12.16 -3.20
C PHE A 106 -3.06 12.41 -1.94
N GLN A 107 -4.03 11.54 -1.67
CA GLN A 107 -4.89 11.62 -0.50
C GLN A 107 -5.05 10.24 0.13
N ALA A 108 -4.92 10.18 1.46
CA ALA A 108 -5.17 8.99 2.27
C ALA A 108 -6.09 9.36 3.45
N GLY A 109 -7.37 9.06 3.32
CA GLY A 109 -8.39 9.50 4.28
C GLY A 109 -8.47 11.03 4.36
N ALA A 110 -8.23 11.59 5.54
CA ALA A 110 -8.21 13.04 5.76
C ALA A 110 -6.87 13.70 5.42
N LEU A 111 -5.80 12.92 5.25
CA LEU A 111 -4.46 13.42 4.93
C LEU A 111 -4.37 13.77 3.45
N ARG A 112 -3.80 14.92 3.14
CA ARG A 112 -3.61 15.40 1.76
C ARG A 112 -2.18 15.85 1.54
N GLY A 113 -1.67 15.64 0.33
CA GLY A 113 -0.34 16.06 -0.05
C GLY A 113 0.02 15.59 -1.44
N ARG A 114 1.25 15.13 -1.61
CA ARG A 114 1.79 14.78 -2.92
C ARG A 114 2.59 13.48 -2.86
N MET A 115 2.67 12.84 -4.01
CA MET A 115 3.47 11.64 -4.26
C MET A 115 4.34 11.87 -5.49
N ARG A 116 5.58 11.41 -5.45
CA ARG A 116 6.53 11.50 -6.55
C ARG A 116 7.32 10.20 -6.69
N GLU A 117 7.64 9.83 -7.92
CA GLU A 117 8.39 8.63 -8.23
C GLU A 117 9.80 8.96 -8.69
N TYR A 118 10.75 8.10 -8.33
CA TYR A 118 12.16 8.26 -8.63
C TYR A 118 12.77 6.94 -9.12
N GLU A 119 13.78 7.05 -9.97
CA GLU A 119 14.80 6.03 -10.13
C GLU A 119 15.90 6.31 -9.08
N ALA A 120 16.29 5.30 -8.32
CA ALA A 120 17.31 5.42 -7.29
C ALA A 120 18.32 4.26 -7.38
N VAL A 121 19.54 4.49 -6.91
CA VAL A 121 20.55 3.44 -6.76
C VAL A 121 20.63 3.02 -5.30
N ILE A 122 20.19 1.82 -4.98
CA ILE A 122 20.16 1.27 -3.62
C ILE A 122 20.91 -0.05 -3.62
N ASP A 123 21.93 -0.19 -2.77
CA ASP A 123 22.81 -1.37 -2.72
C ASP A 123 23.44 -1.71 -4.08
N GLY A 124 23.83 -0.68 -4.83
CA GLY A 124 24.45 -0.83 -6.16
C GLY A 124 23.49 -1.24 -7.28
N ALA A 125 22.19 -1.36 -7.02
CA ALA A 125 21.19 -1.73 -8.00
C ALA A 125 20.17 -0.61 -8.24
N ARG A 126 19.67 -0.49 -9.48
CA ARG A 126 18.57 0.41 -9.79
C ARG A 126 17.29 -0.11 -9.14
N LYS A 127 16.60 0.80 -8.49
CA LYS A 127 15.32 0.57 -7.81
C LYS A 127 14.34 1.68 -8.18
N ARG A 128 13.05 1.36 -8.10
CA ARG A 128 12.01 2.36 -8.09
C ARG A 128 11.77 2.78 -6.65
N LEU A 129 11.74 4.08 -6.43
CA LEU A 129 11.47 4.68 -5.14
C LEU A 129 10.28 5.63 -5.28
N VAL A 130 9.32 5.52 -4.38
CA VAL A 130 8.16 6.43 -4.32
C VAL A 130 8.23 7.18 -3.01
N GLY A 131 8.27 8.50 -3.08
CA GLY A 131 8.15 9.39 -1.92
C GLY A 131 6.73 9.94 -1.83
N VAL A 132 6.16 9.92 -0.64
CA VAL A 132 4.85 10.47 -0.32
C VAL A 132 5.00 11.40 0.88
N VAL A 133 4.44 12.60 0.77
CA VAL A 133 4.43 13.59 1.85
C VAL A 133 3.01 14.10 2.02
N LEU A 134 2.45 13.94 3.21
CA LEU A 134 1.08 14.32 3.54
C LEU A 134 1.05 15.26 4.73
N SER A 135 0.19 16.26 4.65
CA SER A 135 -0.05 17.20 5.74
C SER A 135 -0.95 16.58 6.81
N ARG A 136 -0.54 16.72 8.07
CA ARG A 136 -1.32 16.42 9.26
C ARG A 136 -1.29 17.63 10.19
N GLY A 137 -2.10 18.64 9.88
CA GLY A 137 -1.98 19.96 10.51
C GLY A 137 -0.64 20.60 10.18
N CYS A 138 0.15 20.95 11.21
CA CYS A 138 1.51 21.51 11.03
C CYS A 138 2.60 20.44 10.89
N ASP A 139 2.23 19.15 10.98
CA ASP A 139 3.15 18.03 10.88
C ASP A 139 3.11 17.41 9.48
N VAL A 140 4.14 16.66 9.15
CA VAL A 140 4.23 15.87 7.94
C VAL A 140 4.16 14.38 8.28
N VAL A 141 3.38 13.64 7.52
CA VAL A 141 3.52 12.19 7.41
C VAL A 141 4.32 11.91 6.15
N ALA A 142 5.57 11.47 6.32
CA ALA A 142 6.44 11.03 5.26
C ALA A 142 6.32 9.51 5.09
N ALA A 143 6.14 9.05 3.86
CA ALA A 143 6.16 7.64 3.54
C ALA A 143 7.02 7.40 2.29
N SER A 144 7.70 6.26 2.25
CA SER A 144 8.53 5.88 1.11
C SER A 144 8.37 4.40 0.80
N LEU A 145 8.42 4.07 -0.48
CA LEU A 145 8.32 2.70 -0.97
C LEU A 145 9.48 2.40 -1.89
N VAL A 146 10.20 1.32 -1.61
CA VAL A 146 11.26 0.78 -2.46
C VAL A 146 10.79 -0.51 -3.11
N THR A 147 10.90 -0.59 -4.45
CA THR A 147 10.57 -1.78 -5.24
C THR A 147 11.64 -2.02 -6.30
N PRO A 148 11.68 -3.19 -6.97
CA PRO A 148 12.51 -3.38 -8.15
C PRO A 148 12.19 -2.34 -9.25
N ASP A 149 13.18 -1.95 -10.03
CA ASP A 149 13.06 -0.93 -11.09
C ASP A 149 11.92 -1.21 -12.09
N ARG A 150 11.68 -2.48 -12.42
CA ARG A 150 10.65 -2.89 -13.40
C ARG A 150 9.24 -3.00 -12.81
N ASP A 151 9.06 -2.78 -11.52
CA ASP A 151 7.74 -2.85 -10.91
C ASP A 151 6.89 -1.67 -11.39
N ARG A 152 5.71 -1.97 -11.92
CA ARG A 152 4.72 -1.00 -12.41
C ARG A 152 3.39 -1.10 -11.67
N ARG A 153 3.36 -1.82 -10.56
CA ARG A 153 2.16 -1.95 -9.73
C ARG A 153 1.75 -0.58 -9.19
N ASP A 154 0.44 -0.34 -9.15
CA ASP A 154 -0.13 0.78 -8.39
C ASP A 154 -0.13 0.43 -6.90
N TRP A 155 0.66 1.16 -6.13
CA TRP A 155 0.81 1.01 -4.69
C TRP A 155 -0.08 1.95 -3.87
N THR A 156 -0.91 2.76 -4.53
CA THR A 156 -1.78 3.77 -3.89
C THR A 156 -2.66 3.17 -2.80
N GLY A 157 -3.27 2.02 -3.07
CA GLY A 157 -4.10 1.31 -2.10
C GLY A 157 -3.34 0.81 -0.87
N ASP A 158 -2.09 0.35 -1.05
CA ASP A 158 -1.24 -0.09 0.06
C ASP A 158 -0.83 1.08 0.95
N PHE A 159 -0.41 2.21 0.36
CA PHE A 159 -0.15 3.45 1.11
C PHE A 159 -1.37 3.89 1.91
N THR A 160 -2.54 3.98 1.27
CA THR A 160 -3.77 4.43 1.92
C THR A 160 -4.10 3.55 3.12
N ARG A 161 -4.04 2.23 2.98
CA ARG A 161 -4.36 1.28 4.05
C ARG A 161 -3.39 1.40 5.23
N LEU A 162 -2.09 1.49 4.96
CA LEU A 162 -1.08 1.58 6.02
C LEU A 162 -1.12 2.95 6.73
N LEU A 163 -1.33 4.03 5.99
CA LEU A 163 -1.45 5.38 6.54
C LEU A 163 -2.70 5.56 7.42
N GLN A 164 -3.81 4.91 7.10
CA GLN A 164 -5.03 4.95 7.91
C GLN A 164 -4.90 4.21 9.24
N ASN A 165 -3.95 3.29 9.36
CA ASN A 165 -3.69 2.50 10.57
C ASN A 165 -2.52 3.05 11.39
N LEU A 166 -2.03 4.25 11.08
CA LEU A 166 -1.07 4.95 11.94
C LEU A 166 -1.72 5.35 13.26
N PRO A 167 -1.05 5.09 14.39
CA PRO A 167 -1.53 5.51 15.70
C PRO A 167 -1.58 7.04 15.87
#